data_37d689d16ad88d3e18c300459428208a
#
_entry.id   37d689d16ad88d3e18c300459428208a
#
_cell.length_a   1.000
_cell.length_b   1.000
_cell.length_c   1.000
_cell.angle_alpha   90.00
_cell.angle_beta   90.00
_cell.angle_gamma   90.00
#
_symmetry.space_group_name_H-M   'P 1'
#
loop_
_entity.id
_entity.type
_entity.pdbx_description
1 polymer ?
#
loop_
_entity_poly.entity_id
_entity_poly.type
_entity_poly.pdbx_seq_one_letter_code
_entity_poly.pdbx_strand_id
1 'polypeptide(L)'
;DLGYKEIYEAQYKKKGDWFTSHGDVFPVGPIKMKPFPPVAPNGRRSFPSKNRTKGINEWNHYYIRATGGVVRLWVNGEEVSGGEGISPAAGYLCLESEGAPIEFKNIRLRVLPPFETKMEVDVGNPPPAPKPVNMKGHTLLGKWSYAGNYTREFLSDGRCILRNGEEIVWSKRVQTATRDSAVLEGGYTHVLKGETLHIEGRYQAVRK
;
A
#
# COMPACT_ATOMS: atom_id res chain seq x y z
N ASP A 1 -2.31 12.53 12.34
CA ASP A 1 -1.66 13.55 13.16
C ASP A 1 -2.52 14.26 14.17
N LEU A 2 -3.81 13.93 14.31
CA LEU A 2 -4.64 14.50 15.35
C LEU A 2 -4.04 14.28 16.75
N GLY A 3 -3.41 13.15 16.99
CA GLY A 3 -2.73 12.87 18.27
C GLY A 3 -1.51 13.74 18.55
N TYR A 4 -0.91 14.35 17.53
CA TYR A 4 0.21 15.26 17.72
C TYR A 4 -0.22 16.72 17.89
N LYS A 5 -1.46 17.04 17.58
CA LYS A 5 -1.98 18.42 17.63
C LYS A 5 -1.82 19.05 19.00
N GLU A 6 -2.26 18.36 20.05
CA GLU A 6 -2.18 18.86 21.43
C GLU A 6 -0.73 19.09 21.87
N ILE A 7 0.17 18.16 21.52
CA ILE A 7 1.60 18.27 21.79
C ILE A 7 2.18 19.49 21.10
N TYR A 8 1.85 19.67 19.81
CA TYR A 8 2.31 20.81 19.01
C TYR A 8 1.82 22.15 19.61
N GLU A 9 0.55 22.25 19.94
CA GLU A 9 -0.04 23.46 20.52
C GLU A 9 0.58 23.79 21.89
N ALA A 10 0.81 22.78 22.71
CA ALA A 10 1.47 22.95 24.00
C ALA A 10 2.94 23.38 23.87
N GLN A 11 3.68 22.79 22.95
CA GLN A 11 5.11 23.02 22.77
C GLN A 11 5.40 24.37 22.10
N TYR A 12 4.69 24.68 21.02
CA TYR A 12 5.00 25.84 20.18
C TYR A 12 4.11 27.06 20.44
N LYS A 13 3.09 26.93 21.29
CA LYS A 13 2.11 28.00 21.56
C LYS A 13 1.42 28.54 20.31
N LYS A 14 1.24 27.67 19.31
CA LYS A 14 0.62 27.98 18.01
C LYS A 14 -0.59 27.07 17.82
N LYS A 15 -1.58 27.56 17.05
CA LYS A 15 -2.73 26.74 16.67
C LYS A 15 -2.32 25.58 15.78
N GLY A 16 -2.83 24.38 16.09
CA GLY A 16 -2.63 23.16 15.33
C GLY A 16 -3.69 22.96 14.24
N ASP A 17 -4.11 24.02 13.54
CA ASP A 17 -5.17 23.98 12.52
C ASP A 17 -4.79 23.13 11.28
N TRP A 18 -3.54 22.72 11.21
CA TRP A 18 -2.98 21.87 10.14
C TRP A 18 -3.09 20.38 10.41
N PHE A 19 -3.33 19.99 11.66
CA PHE A 19 -3.40 18.59 12.03
C PHE A 19 -4.81 18.06 11.81
N THR A 20 -4.91 17.13 10.88
CA THR A 20 -6.16 16.50 10.48
C THR A 20 -6.07 14.97 10.61
N SER A 21 -7.15 14.29 10.32
CA SER A 21 -7.16 12.84 10.10
C SER A 21 -6.46 12.49 8.77
N HIS A 22 -6.33 11.20 8.45
CA HIS A 22 -5.79 10.78 7.15
C HIS A 22 -6.64 11.32 6.00
N GLY A 23 -5.96 11.74 4.92
CA GLY A 23 -6.62 12.04 3.67
C GLY A 23 -6.52 13.48 3.20
N ASP A 24 -5.54 14.25 3.66
CA ASP A 24 -5.24 15.56 3.09
C ASP A 24 -4.80 15.44 1.63
N VAL A 25 -5.29 16.35 0.78
CA VAL A 25 -4.82 16.51 -0.60
C VAL A 25 -4.35 17.93 -0.82
N PHE A 26 -3.11 18.09 -1.25
CA PHE A 26 -2.51 19.42 -1.47
C PHE A 26 -1.43 19.39 -2.54
N PRO A 27 -1.22 20.53 -3.23
CA PRO A 27 -0.17 20.67 -4.22
C PRO A 27 1.19 20.91 -3.55
N VAL A 28 2.23 20.29 -4.10
CA VAL A 28 3.62 20.44 -3.65
C VAL A 28 4.43 21.19 -4.72
N GLY A 29 5.30 22.10 -4.30
CA GLY A 29 6.15 22.89 -5.20
C GLY A 29 5.36 23.73 -6.20
N PRO A 30 5.64 23.63 -7.52
CA PRO A 30 5.01 24.46 -8.55
C PRO A 30 3.61 23.99 -8.98
N ILE A 31 3.13 22.87 -8.44
CA ILE A 31 1.84 22.29 -8.79
C ILE A 31 0.72 23.27 -8.41
N LYS A 32 -0.24 23.44 -9.31
CA LYS A 32 -1.47 24.21 -9.07
C LYS A 32 -2.62 23.26 -8.83
N MET A 33 -3.49 23.61 -7.91
CA MET A 33 -4.71 22.87 -7.59
C MET A 33 -5.71 23.82 -6.90
N LYS A 34 -6.97 23.70 -7.21
CA LYS A 34 -8.07 24.28 -6.43
C LYS A 34 -8.62 23.19 -5.51
N PRO A 35 -8.40 23.29 -4.20
CA PRO A 35 -8.80 22.25 -3.25
C PRO A 35 -10.32 22.17 -3.08
N PHE A 36 -10.84 20.97 -2.85
CA PHE A 36 -12.22 20.79 -2.43
C PHE A 36 -12.39 21.11 -0.94
N PRO A 37 -13.56 21.61 -0.52
CA PRO A 37 -13.83 21.88 0.89
C PRO A 37 -13.94 20.56 1.71
N PRO A 38 -13.60 20.64 3.03
CA PRO A 38 -13.13 21.80 3.76
C PRO A 38 -11.69 22.15 3.37
N VAL A 39 -11.39 23.46 3.36
CA VAL A 39 -10.10 23.96 2.90
C VAL A 39 -9.29 24.48 4.07
N ALA A 40 -7.99 24.20 4.05
CA ALA A 40 -7.04 24.67 5.04
C ALA A 40 -7.02 26.22 5.11
N PRO A 41 -6.61 26.81 6.24
CA PRO A 41 -6.57 28.28 6.41
C PRO A 41 -5.78 29.03 5.34
N ASN A 42 -4.75 28.38 4.73
CA ASN A 42 -3.98 29.01 3.65
C ASN A 42 -4.59 28.86 2.26
N GLY A 43 -5.77 28.25 2.13
CA GLY A 43 -6.47 28.08 0.87
C GLY A 43 -5.87 27.04 -0.09
N ARG A 44 -4.84 26.29 0.30
CA ARG A 44 -4.09 25.41 -0.63
C ARG A 44 -4.32 23.92 -0.44
N ARG A 45 -4.91 23.48 0.68
CA ARG A 45 -5.07 22.10 1.05
C ARG A 45 -6.54 21.74 1.20
N SER A 46 -6.96 20.65 0.61
CA SER A 46 -8.25 20.02 0.90
C SER A 46 -8.08 19.14 2.14
N PHE A 47 -8.75 19.48 3.22
CA PHE A 47 -8.82 18.68 4.41
C PHE A 47 -9.82 17.54 4.28
N PRO A 48 -9.64 16.42 4.98
CA PRO A 48 -10.65 15.38 5.01
C PRO A 48 -11.94 15.92 5.64
N SER A 49 -13.04 15.77 4.93
CA SER A 49 -14.39 16.19 5.36
C SER A 49 -14.91 15.36 6.54
N LYS A 50 -14.33 14.16 6.75
CA LYS A 50 -14.67 13.23 7.81
C LYS A 50 -13.42 12.50 8.30
N ASN A 51 -13.36 12.22 9.59
CA ASN A 51 -12.34 11.34 10.14
C ASN A 51 -12.72 9.87 9.87
N ARG A 52 -12.02 9.24 8.95
CA ARG A 52 -12.16 7.82 8.61
C ARG A 52 -10.94 6.99 8.99
N THR A 53 -9.98 7.60 9.70
CA THR A 53 -8.76 6.94 10.17
C THR A 53 -9.09 5.84 11.17
N LYS A 54 -8.55 4.65 10.95
CA LYS A 54 -8.54 3.57 11.95
C LYS A 54 -7.42 3.76 12.95
N GLY A 55 -7.48 3.00 14.04
CA GLY A 55 -6.52 3.08 15.14
C GLY A 55 -5.10 2.68 14.76
N ILE A 56 -4.19 2.82 15.72
CA ILE A 56 -2.79 2.41 15.59
C ILE A 56 -2.71 0.92 15.31
N ASN A 57 -1.79 0.52 14.43
CA ASN A 57 -1.60 -0.86 13.96
C ASN A 57 -2.76 -1.43 13.13
N GLU A 58 -3.69 -0.61 12.71
CA GLU A 58 -4.75 -1.00 11.79
C GLU A 58 -4.47 -0.51 10.37
N TRP A 59 -4.81 -1.35 9.39
CA TRP A 59 -4.66 -0.98 7.98
C TRP A 59 -5.75 0.00 7.56
N ASN A 60 -5.33 1.15 7.00
CA ASN A 60 -6.20 2.09 6.34
C ASN A 60 -6.18 1.82 4.82
N HIS A 61 -7.36 1.81 4.21
CA HIS A 61 -7.50 1.65 2.76
C HIS A 61 -7.63 3.02 2.10
N TYR A 62 -6.78 3.28 1.11
CA TYR A 62 -6.86 4.47 0.27
C TYR A 62 -7.29 4.08 -1.14
N TYR A 63 -8.26 4.80 -1.68
CA TYR A 63 -8.59 4.79 -3.09
C TYR A 63 -8.41 6.21 -3.63
N ILE A 64 -7.62 6.34 -4.69
CA ILE A 64 -7.32 7.62 -5.31
C ILE A 64 -7.74 7.55 -6.77
N ARG A 65 -8.54 8.52 -7.21
CA ARG A 65 -8.88 8.70 -8.62
C ARG A 65 -8.30 10.01 -9.13
N ALA A 66 -7.47 9.92 -10.16
CA ALA A 66 -6.90 11.07 -10.85
C ALA A 66 -7.31 11.02 -12.33
N THR A 67 -8.09 11.98 -12.78
CA THR A 67 -8.56 12.05 -14.18
C THR A 67 -8.90 13.50 -14.56
N GLY A 68 -8.52 13.92 -15.77
CA GLY A 68 -8.88 15.24 -16.32
C GLY A 68 -8.46 16.42 -15.43
N GLY A 69 -7.33 16.32 -14.72
CA GLY A 69 -6.88 17.37 -13.79
C GLY A 69 -7.68 17.44 -12.48
N VAL A 70 -8.44 16.40 -12.16
CA VAL A 70 -9.17 16.25 -10.90
C VAL A 70 -8.60 15.07 -10.13
N VAL A 71 -8.33 15.26 -8.82
CA VAL A 71 -7.98 14.19 -7.88
C VAL A 71 -9.05 14.11 -6.81
N ARG A 72 -9.48 12.88 -6.50
CA ARG A 72 -10.38 12.56 -5.40
C ARG A 72 -9.77 11.45 -4.57
N LEU A 73 -9.92 11.53 -3.26
CA LEU A 73 -9.37 10.58 -2.31
C LEU A 73 -10.48 10.02 -1.40
N TRP A 74 -10.52 8.69 -1.33
CA TRP A 74 -11.34 7.92 -0.39
C TRP A 74 -10.45 7.29 0.67
N VAL A 75 -10.87 7.39 1.92
CA VAL A 75 -10.25 6.71 3.06
C VAL A 75 -11.29 5.76 3.67
N ASN A 76 -10.94 4.48 3.74
CA ASN A 76 -11.80 3.43 4.29
C ASN A 76 -13.22 3.42 3.71
N GLY A 77 -13.32 3.57 2.38
CA GLY A 77 -14.56 3.44 1.62
C GLY A 77 -15.38 4.74 1.48
N GLU A 78 -14.92 5.87 2.02
CA GLU A 78 -15.66 7.14 1.92
C GLU A 78 -14.78 8.24 1.32
N GLU A 79 -15.32 9.02 0.38
CA GLU A 79 -14.64 10.17 -0.18
C GLU A 79 -14.46 11.24 0.90
N VAL A 80 -13.24 11.70 1.08
CA VAL A 80 -12.91 12.65 2.15
C VAL A 80 -12.32 13.95 1.63
N SER A 81 -11.61 13.94 0.50
CA SER A 81 -10.90 15.14 0.01
C SER A 81 -10.60 15.06 -1.49
N GLY A 82 -10.06 16.13 -2.03
CA GLY A 82 -9.66 16.18 -3.44
C GLY A 82 -9.37 17.60 -3.91
N GLY A 83 -9.24 17.74 -5.23
CA GLY A 83 -9.04 19.03 -5.87
C GLY A 83 -9.16 18.95 -7.38
N GLU A 84 -9.29 20.10 -8.02
CA GLU A 84 -9.44 20.25 -9.45
C GLU A 84 -8.44 21.26 -10.03
N GLY A 85 -8.37 21.34 -11.36
CA GLY A 85 -7.45 22.27 -12.05
C GLY A 85 -5.98 21.94 -11.80
N ILE A 86 -5.66 20.65 -11.62
CA ILE A 86 -4.29 20.22 -11.35
C ILE A 86 -3.43 20.40 -12.59
N SER A 87 -2.33 21.13 -12.42
CA SER A 87 -1.38 21.40 -13.50
C SER A 87 0.07 21.38 -12.97
N PRO A 88 1.00 20.62 -13.62
CA PRO A 88 0.74 19.67 -14.71
C PRO A 88 -0.14 18.49 -14.27
N ALA A 89 -0.90 17.92 -15.21
CA ALA A 89 -1.84 16.84 -14.93
C ALA A 89 -1.24 15.42 -15.08
N ALA A 90 0.07 15.33 -15.26
CA ALA A 90 0.80 14.08 -15.41
C ALA A 90 2.07 14.08 -14.55
N GLY A 91 2.45 12.92 -14.02
CA GLY A 91 3.63 12.75 -13.18
C GLY A 91 3.80 11.32 -12.73
N TYR A 92 4.73 11.10 -11.83
CA TYR A 92 5.00 9.79 -11.22
C TYR A 92 4.14 9.59 -9.98
N LEU A 93 3.78 8.33 -9.72
CA LEU A 93 3.25 7.91 -8.44
C LEU A 93 4.40 7.57 -7.51
N CYS A 94 4.51 8.28 -6.40
CA CYS A 94 5.50 8.04 -5.37
C CYS A 94 4.83 7.64 -4.06
N LEU A 95 5.53 6.83 -3.27
CA LEU A 95 5.18 6.50 -1.90
C LEU A 95 6.27 7.05 -1.00
N GLU A 96 5.90 7.77 0.02
CA GLU A 96 6.82 8.50 0.87
C GLU A 96 6.52 8.25 2.35
N SER A 97 7.56 8.33 3.18
CA SER A 97 7.51 8.27 4.63
C SER A 97 8.24 9.48 5.19
N GLU A 98 7.59 10.26 6.03
CA GLU A 98 8.14 11.46 6.65
C GLU A 98 8.32 11.26 8.16
N GLY A 99 9.51 10.82 8.56
CA GLY A 99 9.93 10.81 9.97
C GLY A 99 9.44 9.65 10.83
N ALA A 100 8.68 8.71 10.28
CA ALA A 100 8.27 7.49 10.98
C ALA A 100 8.18 6.31 10.00
N PRO A 101 8.39 5.06 10.46
CA PRO A 101 8.16 3.88 9.63
C PRO A 101 6.71 3.84 9.15
N ILE A 102 6.53 3.55 7.86
CA ILE A 102 5.22 3.36 7.24
C ILE A 102 5.24 2.11 6.35
N GLU A 103 4.17 1.37 6.35
CA GLU A 103 4.02 0.18 5.52
C GLU A 103 2.92 0.38 4.48
N PHE A 104 3.20 -0.03 3.25
CA PHE A 104 2.24 -0.04 2.15
C PHE A 104 2.03 -1.47 1.66
N LYS A 105 0.80 -1.85 1.39
CA LYS A 105 0.49 -3.17 0.81
C LYS A 105 -0.62 -3.06 -0.23
N ASN A 106 -0.70 -4.08 -1.09
CA ASN A 106 -1.76 -4.21 -2.11
C ASN A 106 -1.89 -2.99 -3.03
N ILE A 107 -0.75 -2.36 -3.38
CA ILE A 107 -0.73 -1.21 -4.26
C ILE A 107 -1.16 -1.67 -5.65
N ARG A 108 -2.21 -1.05 -6.19
CA ARG A 108 -2.77 -1.34 -7.51
C ARG A 108 -2.98 -0.06 -8.27
N LEU A 109 -2.70 -0.08 -9.57
CA LEU A 109 -2.97 1.00 -10.49
C LEU A 109 -3.85 0.49 -11.62
N ARG A 110 -4.92 1.21 -11.90
CA ARG A 110 -5.77 0.99 -13.07
C ARG A 110 -5.73 2.23 -13.96
N VAL A 111 -5.35 2.06 -15.19
CA VAL A 111 -5.47 3.12 -16.20
C VAL A 111 -6.93 3.26 -16.60
N LEU A 112 -7.46 4.47 -16.49
CA LEU A 112 -8.84 4.78 -16.88
C LEU A 112 -8.89 5.21 -18.34
N PRO A 113 -9.95 4.86 -19.10
CA PRO A 113 -10.17 5.39 -20.43
C PRO A 113 -10.30 6.91 -20.43
N PRO A 114 -9.90 7.60 -21.50
CA PRO A 114 -9.87 9.08 -21.57
C PRO A 114 -11.22 9.78 -21.30
N PHE A 115 -12.34 9.08 -21.46
CA PHE A 115 -13.69 9.65 -21.42
C PHE A 115 -14.60 9.11 -20.31
N GLU A 116 -14.10 8.30 -19.37
CA GLU A 116 -14.92 7.88 -18.22
C GLU A 116 -15.14 9.04 -17.23
N THR A 117 -16.07 9.94 -17.53
CA THR A 117 -16.51 10.99 -16.59
C THR A 117 -17.54 10.51 -15.57
N LYS A 118 -18.15 9.35 -15.81
CA LYS A 118 -19.10 8.71 -14.90
C LYS A 118 -18.62 7.29 -14.59
N MET A 119 -17.76 7.16 -13.60
CA MET A 119 -17.62 5.89 -12.91
C MET A 119 -18.48 5.92 -11.65
N GLU A 120 -19.39 4.99 -11.55
CA GLU A 120 -19.81 4.53 -10.23
C GLU A 120 -18.57 3.95 -9.57
N VAL A 121 -17.99 4.72 -8.66
CA VAL A 121 -16.86 4.26 -7.87
C VAL A 121 -17.44 3.27 -6.88
N ASP A 122 -17.17 1.99 -7.06
CA ASP A 122 -17.40 1.00 -6.02
C ASP A 122 -16.43 1.29 -4.86
N VAL A 123 -16.82 2.25 -4.04
CA VAL A 123 -16.06 2.69 -2.85
C VAL A 123 -16.30 1.78 -1.65
N GLY A 124 -17.18 0.81 -1.80
CA GLY A 124 -17.66 0.03 -0.66
C GLY A 124 -16.79 -1.16 -0.30
N ASN A 125 -16.14 -1.78 -1.26
CA ASN A 125 -15.36 -2.97 -0.99
C ASN A 125 -13.96 -2.84 -1.56
N PRO A 126 -12.92 -2.98 -0.73
CA PRO A 126 -11.62 -3.31 -1.28
C PRO A 126 -11.83 -4.55 -2.18
N PRO A 127 -11.21 -4.61 -3.36
CA PRO A 127 -11.30 -5.81 -4.19
C PRO A 127 -11.06 -7.00 -3.28
N PRO A 128 -11.85 -8.07 -3.39
CA PRO A 128 -11.72 -9.22 -2.49
C PRO A 128 -10.26 -9.60 -2.44
N ALA A 129 -9.77 -9.85 -1.23
CA ALA A 129 -8.40 -10.31 -1.04
C ALA A 129 -8.15 -11.42 -2.06
N PRO A 130 -7.04 -11.37 -2.82
CA PRO A 130 -6.77 -12.38 -3.82
C PRO A 130 -6.98 -13.74 -3.17
N LYS A 131 -7.79 -14.59 -3.82
CA LYS A 131 -8.05 -15.93 -3.29
C LYS A 131 -6.70 -16.59 -3.04
N PRO A 132 -6.52 -17.26 -1.89
CA PRO A 132 -5.29 -17.97 -1.62
C PRO A 132 -4.95 -18.88 -2.80
N VAL A 133 -3.73 -18.78 -3.29
CA VAL A 133 -3.26 -19.67 -4.35
C VAL A 133 -3.13 -21.06 -3.75
N ASN A 134 -3.84 -22.02 -4.31
CA ASN A 134 -3.71 -23.41 -3.88
C ASN A 134 -2.36 -23.95 -4.39
N MET A 135 -1.47 -24.24 -3.47
CA MET A 135 -0.14 -24.77 -3.76
C MET A 135 -0.06 -26.29 -3.71
N LYS A 136 -1.17 -27.00 -3.53
CA LYS A 136 -1.18 -28.48 -3.45
C LYS A 136 -0.58 -29.09 -4.71
N GLY A 137 0.48 -29.91 -4.54
CA GLY A 137 1.22 -30.52 -5.65
C GLY A 137 2.21 -29.58 -6.38
N HIS A 138 2.39 -28.36 -5.88
CA HIS A 138 3.34 -27.42 -6.49
C HIS A 138 4.79 -27.81 -6.22
N THR A 139 5.69 -27.59 -7.19
CA THR A 139 7.11 -27.94 -7.08
C THR A 139 7.85 -27.22 -5.96
N LEU A 140 7.41 -26.03 -5.56
CA LEU A 140 8.00 -25.24 -4.47
C LEU A 140 7.58 -25.70 -3.06
N LEU A 141 6.59 -26.58 -2.92
CA LEU A 141 6.16 -27.05 -1.59
C LEU A 141 7.32 -27.61 -0.77
N GLY A 142 7.30 -27.33 0.52
CA GLY A 142 8.28 -27.82 1.49
C GLY A 142 9.27 -26.75 1.92
N LYS A 143 10.35 -27.22 2.59
CA LYS A 143 11.35 -26.37 3.23
C LYS A 143 12.57 -26.18 2.33
N TRP A 144 13.07 -24.96 2.30
CA TRP A 144 14.24 -24.54 1.55
C TRP A 144 15.19 -23.80 2.46
N SER A 145 16.42 -24.26 2.57
CA SER A 145 17.46 -23.67 3.42
C SER A 145 18.39 -22.78 2.60
N TYR A 146 18.70 -21.61 3.12
CA TYR A 146 19.67 -20.70 2.54
C TYR A 146 20.33 -19.84 3.62
N ALA A 147 21.55 -19.39 3.37
CA ALA A 147 22.31 -18.43 4.18
C ALA A 147 22.15 -18.58 5.70
N GLY A 148 22.98 -19.40 6.33
CA GLY A 148 22.96 -19.61 7.78
C GLY A 148 21.74 -20.44 8.24
N ASN A 149 21.04 -19.96 9.26
CA ASN A 149 19.89 -20.66 9.84
C ASN A 149 18.54 -20.33 9.20
N TYR A 150 18.54 -19.60 8.07
CA TYR A 150 17.31 -19.21 7.41
C TYR A 150 16.69 -20.35 6.61
N THR A 151 15.37 -20.51 6.77
CA THR A 151 14.57 -21.44 5.97
C THR A 151 13.32 -20.73 5.45
N ARG A 152 12.92 -21.09 4.23
CA ARG A 152 11.60 -20.75 3.66
C ARG A 152 10.78 -22.02 3.52
N GLU A 153 9.53 -21.96 3.95
CA GLU A 153 8.62 -23.09 3.86
C GLU A 153 7.37 -22.66 3.08
N PHE A 154 7.14 -23.30 1.92
CA PHE A 154 5.91 -23.12 1.15
C PHE A 154 4.90 -24.17 1.60
N LEU A 155 3.73 -23.70 2.02
CA LEU A 155 2.63 -24.51 2.48
C LEU A 155 1.57 -24.70 1.40
N SER A 156 0.82 -25.79 1.46
CA SER A 156 -0.23 -26.11 0.50
C SER A 156 -1.40 -25.11 0.50
N ASP A 157 -1.57 -24.38 1.59
CA ASP A 157 -2.60 -23.34 1.73
C ASP A 157 -2.20 -21.99 1.11
N GLY A 158 -1.07 -21.94 0.41
CA GLY A 158 -0.57 -20.74 -0.26
C GLY A 158 0.18 -19.77 0.65
N ARG A 159 0.63 -20.20 1.81
CA ARG A 159 1.54 -19.39 2.64
C ARG A 159 3.00 -19.76 2.37
N CYS A 160 3.87 -18.77 2.51
CA CYS A 160 5.31 -18.96 2.61
C CYS A 160 5.79 -18.37 3.94
N ILE A 161 6.50 -19.15 4.73
CA ILE A 161 7.01 -18.75 6.04
C ILE A 161 8.54 -18.67 5.98
N LEU A 162 9.09 -17.51 6.37
CA LEU A 162 10.52 -17.36 6.62
C LEU A 162 10.81 -17.57 8.10
N ARG A 163 11.80 -18.41 8.38
CA ARG A 163 12.29 -18.65 9.75
C ARG A 163 13.80 -18.37 9.83
N ASN A 164 14.21 -17.95 11.01
CA ASN A 164 15.61 -17.99 11.46
C ASN A 164 15.70 -18.98 12.64
N GLY A 165 16.19 -20.17 12.39
CA GLY A 165 16.05 -21.26 13.34
C GLY A 165 14.58 -21.61 13.56
N GLU A 166 14.10 -21.53 14.80
CA GLU A 166 12.70 -21.77 15.16
C GLU A 166 11.82 -20.52 15.09
N GLU A 167 12.42 -19.33 15.10
CA GLU A 167 11.70 -18.06 15.09
C GLU A 167 11.08 -17.77 13.72
N ILE A 168 9.80 -17.38 13.70
CA ILE A 168 9.13 -16.90 12.50
C ILE A 168 9.50 -15.42 12.29
N VAL A 169 10.26 -15.16 11.23
CA VAL A 169 10.61 -13.78 10.82
C VAL A 169 9.41 -13.13 10.13
N TRP A 170 8.75 -13.85 9.22
CA TRP A 170 7.50 -13.41 8.59
C TRP A 170 6.74 -14.59 7.97
N SER A 171 5.45 -14.35 7.72
CA SER A 171 4.57 -15.21 6.93
C SER A 171 3.89 -14.37 5.86
N LYS A 172 4.01 -14.77 4.60
CA LYS A 172 3.44 -14.08 3.43
C LYS A 172 2.58 -15.03 2.60
N ARG A 173 1.57 -14.49 1.92
CA ARG A 173 0.77 -15.27 0.99
C ARG A 173 1.41 -15.30 -0.41
N VAL A 174 1.24 -16.41 -1.10
CA VAL A 174 1.52 -16.52 -2.53
C VAL A 174 0.41 -15.77 -3.28
N GLN A 175 0.79 -14.82 -4.10
CA GLN A 175 -0.14 -14.04 -4.93
C GLN A 175 -0.36 -14.69 -6.29
N THR A 176 0.72 -15.16 -6.89
CA THR A 176 0.68 -15.90 -8.15
C THR A 176 1.68 -17.04 -8.12
N ALA A 177 1.37 -18.13 -8.80
CA ALA A 177 2.30 -19.25 -8.97
C ALA A 177 2.16 -19.82 -10.39
N THR A 178 3.29 -20.26 -10.94
CA THR A 178 3.38 -21.12 -12.11
C THR A 178 4.00 -22.43 -11.67
N ARG A 179 4.16 -23.39 -12.58
CA ARG A 179 4.73 -24.68 -12.22
C ARG A 179 6.00 -24.59 -11.34
N ASP A 180 6.92 -23.69 -11.71
CA ASP A 180 8.25 -23.62 -11.10
C ASP A 180 8.56 -22.23 -10.50
N SER A 181 7.54 -21.42 -10.27
CA SER A 181 7.73 -20.11 -9.67
C SER A 181 6.57 -19.66 -8.79
N ALA A 182 6.85 -18.76 -7.87
CA ALA A 182 5.86 -18.08 -7.05
C ALA A 182 6.26 -16.62 -6.81
N VAL A 183 5.25 -15.76 -6.73
CA VAL A 183 5.39 -14.37 -6.28
C VAL A 183 4.61 -14.24 -4.97
N LEU A 184 5.27 -13.76 -3.94
CA LEU A 184 4.67 -13.53 -2.63
C LEU A 184 4.15 -12.09 -2.49
N GLU A 185 3.34 -11.85 -1.48
CA GLU A 185 2.98 -10.50 -1.03
C GLU A 185 4.22 -9.62 -0.87
N GLY A 186 4.18 -8.42 -1.45
CA GLY A 186 5.34 -7.53 -1.54
C GLY A 186 6.24 -7.77 -2.75
N GLY A 187 5.81 -8.60 -3.72
CA GLY A 187 6.52 -8.78 -5.00
C GLY A 187 7.73 -9.72 -4.95
N TYR A 188 7.97 -10.41 -3.85
CA TYR A 188 9.11 -11.33 -3.70
C TYR A 188 9.00 -12.51 -4.65
N THR A 189 9.92 -12.60 -5.61
CA THR A 189 9.95 -13.66 -6.63
C THR A 189 10.77 -14.86 -6.19
N HIS A 190 10.26 -16.05 -6.48
CA HIS A 190 10.89 -17.34 -6.22
C HIS A 190 10.81 -18.18 -7.48
N VAL A 191 11.94 -18.64 -7.97
CA VAL A 191 12.02 -19.45 -9.20
C VAL A 191 12.85 -20.70 -8.96
N LEU A 192 12.28 -21.85 -9.20
CA LEU A 192 13.00 -23.12 -9.17
C LEU A 192 13.75 -23.33 -10.47
N LYS A 193 15.06 -23.57 -10.39
CA LYS A 193 15.92 -23.94 -11.53
C LYS A 193 16.65 -25.23 -11.17
N GLY A 194 16.22 -26.32 -11.77
CA GLY A 194 16.67 -27.64 -11.34
C GLY A 194 16.26 -27.93 -9.89
N GLU A 195 17.21 -28.21 -9.02
CA GLU A 195 17.00 -28.46 -7.59
C GLU A 195 17.23 -27.24 -6.70
N THR A 196 17.54 -26.08 -7.30
CA THR A 196 17.87 -24.86 -6.57
C THR A 196 16.76 -23.83 -6.69
N LEU A 197 16.28 -23.32 -5.56
CA LEU A 197 15.33 -22.23 -5.48
C LEU A 197 16.08 -20.88 -5.51
N HIS A 198 15.86 -20.11 -6.55
CA HIS A 198 16.35 -18.74 -6.68
C HIS A 198 15.34 -17.77 -6.07
N ILE A 199 15.79 -16.94 -5.13
CA ILE A 199 14.98 -15.97 -4.41
C ILE A 199 15.42 -14.58 -4.86
N GLU A 200 14.54 -13.83 -5.52
CA GLU A 200 14.79 -12.47 -6.03
C GLU A 200 16.04 -12.33 -6.91
N GLY A 201 16.48 -13.44 -7.50
CA GLY A 201 17.73 -13.48 -8.27
C GLY A 201 19.02 -13.27 -7.45
N ARG A 202 18.92 -13.08 -6.11
CA ARG A 202 20.05 -12.77 -5.23
C ARG A 202 20.48 -13.94 -4.35
N TYR A 203 19.53 -14.72 -3.89
CA TYR A 203 19.79 -15.82 -2.96
C TYR A 203 19.46 -17.16 -3.62
N GLN A 204 20.17 -18.18 -3.21
CA GLN A 204 19.92 -19.56 -3.63
C GLN A 204 19.63 -20.40 -2.39
N ALA A 205 18.60 -21.22 -2.47
CA ALA A 205 18.20 -22.14 -1.43
C ALA A 205 18.13 -23.56 -1.96
N VAL A 206 18.45 -24.52 -1.12
CA VAL A 206 18.34 -25.95 -1.40
C VAL A 206 17.24 -26.56 -0.57
N ARG A 207 16.62 -27.62 -1.10
CA ARG A 207 15.58 -28.33 -0.40
C ARG A 207 16.16 -29.00 0.87
N LYS A 208 15.44 -28.88 1.96
CA LYS A 208 15.81 -29.46 3.24
C LYS A 208 15.09 -30.80 3.46
#